data_2410895fdd8e5edede6dce8427ef3a65
#
_entry.id   2410895fdd8e5edede6dce8427ef3a65
#
_cell.length_a   1.000
_cell.length_b   1.000
_cell.length_c   1.000
_cell.angle_alpha   90.00
_cell.angle_beta   90.00
_cell.angle_gamma   90.00
#
_symmetry.space_group_name_H-M   'P 1'
#
loop_
_entity.id
_entity.type
_entity.pdbx_description
1 polymer ?
#
loop_
_entity_poly.entity_id
_entity_poly.type
_entity_poly.pdbx_seq_one_letter_code
_entity_poly.pdbx_strand_id
1 'polypeptide(L)'
;LGTAFDYLEYLGTSDMTPEELKSEFYRLACTFYVSPGNERTYVVLSGLNENMPAAMQLFEKLLADAQVNKEAYNNLVGDILKARADAKLNQGQNFSRLMNYAMYGPKSPATNLLTEAELASMNPQKLVDRIHNQNNYKHRILYYGPSSSKDLLATIDQYHQVPATLKDIPAGNEFSYLETPATKVLVAPYEAKQIYMAQISNLDKKYDPAIEPTRELYNEYFGGGMNSIVFQEMRETRGLAYSAWAGIMPPSYLKYPYTIRTQIATQNDKMIDAVNTFNDIINNMPESEAAFKLAKEGLINRMRTDRIIKSDIIWTYINAQDLGQSVDPRIKLYNDVQTMTLKDIVDFQKEWVKGRTYVYCILGDKKDLDMNKLKAVGPIEELTQEQIFGY
;
A
#
# COMPACT_ATOMS: atom_id res chain seq x y z
N LEU A 1 -8.57 -10.22 -12.80
CA LEU A 1 -9.76 -9.45 -12.40
C LEU A 1 -9.51 -7.96 -12.62
N GLY A 2 -8.35 -7.40 -12.18
CA GLY A 2 -8.02 -5.98 -12.37
C GLY A 2 -8.24 -5.52 -13.80
N THR A 3 -7.59 -6.15 -14.77
CA THR A 3 -7.75 -5.82 -16.21
C THR A 3 -9.19 -5.87 -16.70
N ALA A 4 -10.04 -6.76 -16.13
CA ALA A 4 -11.45 -6.80 -16.50
C ALA A 4 -12.20 -5.54 -16.03
N PHE A 5 -11.87 -5.05 -14.84
CA PHE A 5 -12.47 -3.83 -14.34
C PHE A 5 -11.86 -2.55 -14.94
N ASP A 6 -10.56 -2.56 -15.26
CA ASP A 6 -9.98 -1.47 -16.05
C ASP A 6 -10.68 -1.36 -17.40
N TYR A 7 -11.04 -2.51 -18.00
CA TYR A 7 -11.79 -2.57 -19.26
C TYR A 7 -13.23 -2.07 -19.12
N LEU A 8 -13.88 -2.29 -17.96
CA LEU A 8 -15.27 -1.84 -17.71
C LEU A 8 -15.45 -0.34 -17.93
N GLU A 9 -14.44 0.47 -17.63
CA GLU A 9 -14.49 1.94 -17.81
C GLU A 9 -14.58 2.39 -19.26
N TYR A 10 -14.28 1.49 -20.20
CA TYR A 10 -14.34 1.73 -21.66
C TYR A 10 -15.59 1.11 -22.30
N LEU A 11 -16.46 0.48 -21.51
CA LEU A 11 -17.60 -0.27 -22.04
C LEU A 11 -18.91 0.47 -21.90
N GLY A 12 -19.81 0.20 -22.83
CA GLY A 12 -21.22 0.52 -22.79
C GLY A 12 -22.08 -0.70 -22.47
N THR A 13 -23.40 -0.51 -22.51
CA THR A 13 -24.41 -1.56 -22.45
C THR A 13 -25.01 -1.79 -23.84
N SER A 14 -25.97 -2.70 -23.98
CA SER A 14 -26.67 -2.97 -25.23
C SER A 14 -27.44 -1.75 -25.78
N ASP A 15 -27.78 -0.78 -24.94
CA ASP A 15 -28.60 0.39 -25.27
C ASP A 15 -27.94 1.75 -24.92
N MET A 16 -26.75 1.77 -24.35
CA MET A 16 -26.01 2.98 -23.99
C MET A 16 -24.53 2.88 -24.35
N THR A 17 -24.00 3.88 -25.02
CA THR A 17 -22.55 4.01 -25.24
C THR A 17 -21.81 4.33 -23.92
N PRO A 18 -20.47 4.18 -23.86
CA PRO A 18 -19.68 4.60 -22.70
C PRO A 18 -19.84 6.07 -22.36
N GLU A 19 -19.97 6.93 -23.39
CA GLU A 19 -20.17 8.38 -23.23
C GLU A 19 -21.55 8.69 -22.65
N GLU A 20 -22.60 8.01 -23.10
CA GLU A 20 -23.95 8.15 -22.56
C GLU A 20 -24.01 7.68 -21.10
N LEU A 21 -23.37 6.58 -20.77
CA LEU A 21 -23.26 6.11 -19.38
C LEU A 21 -22.57 7.15 -18.49
N LYS A 22 -21.43 7.68 -18.92
CA LYS A 22 -20.70 8.73 -18.18
C LYS A 22 -21.57 9.99 -18.01
N SER A 23 -22.30 10.40 -19.05
CA SER A 23 -23.21 11.53 -19.00
C SER A 23 -24.36 11.29 -18.01
N GLU A 24 -24.89 10.07 -17.96
CA GLU A 24 -25.98 9.72 -17.06
C GLU A 24 -25.51 9.67 -15.59
N PHE A 25 -24.34 9.10 -15.32
CA PHE A 25 -23.73 9.19 -13.97
C PHE A 25 -23.48 10.65 -13.57
N TYR A 26 -22.98 11.47 -14.48
CA TYR A 26 -22.80 12.90 -14.22
C TYR A 26 -24.13 13.61 -13.92
N ARG A 27 -25.18 13.33 -14.69
CA ARG A 27 -26.53 13.87 -14.45
C ARG A 27 -27.08 13.51 -13.08
N LEU A 28 -26.77 12.29 -12.61
CA LEU A 28 -27.11 11.81 -11.28
C LEU A 28 -26.21 12.39 -10.17
N ALA A 29 -25.19 13.17 -10.51
CA ALA A 29 -24.14 13.61 -9.60
C ALA A 29 -23.55 12.42 -8.81
N CYS A 30 -23.37 11.30 -9.49
CA CYS A 30 -22.79 10.07 -8.97
C CYS A 30 -21.59 9.65 -9.82
N THR A 31 -20.69 8.90 -9.18
CA THR A 31 -19.52 8.33 -9.84
C THR A 31 -19.32 6.91 -9.32
N PHE A 32 -18.72 6.06 -10.14
CA PHE A 32 -18.18 4.79 -9.67
C PHE A 32 -16.70 4.66 -10.03
N TYR A 33 -16.01 3.85 -9.29
CA TYR A 33 -14.68 3.37 -9.64
C TYR A 33 -14.46 1.97 -9.08
N VAL A 34 -13.50 1.27 -9.65
CA VAL A 34 -13.08 -0.04 -9.16
C VAL A 34 -11.63 0.03 -8.72
N SER A 35 -11.35 -0.53 -7.56
CA SER A 35 -10.01 -0.62 -6.98
C SER A 35 -9.65 -2.10 -6.83
N PRO A 36 -9.03 -2.72 -7.85
CA PRO A 36 -8.57 -4.09 -7.77
C PRO A 36 -7.33 -4.17 -6.87
N GLY A 37 -7.38 -5.04 -5.86
CA GLY A 37 -6.27 -5.33 -4.99
C GLY A 37 -5.92 -6.83 -4.99
N ASN A 38 -4.80 -7.18 -4.36
CA ASN A 38 -4.38 -8.57 -4.30
C ASN A 38 -5.27 -9.43 -3.40
N GLU A 39 -5.74 -8.86 -2.30
CA GLU A 39 -6.57 -9.56 -1.32
C GLU A 39 -8.05 -9.31 -1.54
N ARG A 40 -8.42 -8.14 -2.04
CA ARG A 40 -9.80 -7.70 -2.24
C ARG A 40 -9.90 -6.78 -3.43
N THR A 41 -11.02 -6.83 -4.13
CA THR A 41 -11.42 -5.83 -5.11
C THR A 41 -12.58 -5.05 -4.54
N TYR A 42 -12.47 -3.72 -4.57
CA TYR A 42 -13.53 -2.84 -4.16
C TYR A 42 -14.18 -2.21 -5.38
N VAL A 43 -15.50 -2.22 -5.38
CA VAL A 43 -16.33 -1.46 -6.30
C VAL A 43 -17.00 -0.37 -5.47
N VAL A 44 -16.81 0.88 -5.85
CA VAL A 44 -17.28 2.03 -5.09
C VAL A 44 -18.22 2.85 -5.95
N LEU A 45 -19.45 3.02 -5.48
CA LEU A 45 -20.43 3.94 -6.02
C LEU A 45 -20.60 5.09 -5.01
N SER A 46 -20.44 6.32 -5.44
CA SER A 46 -20.57 7.49 -4.58
C SER A 46 -21.31 8.63 -5.27
N GLY A 47 -22.00 9.46 -4.48
CA GLY A 47 -22.76 10.58 -4.99
C GLY A 47 -23.87 11.07 -4.05
N LEU A 48 -24.87 11.73 -4.58
CA LEU A 48 -26.02 12.23 -3.83
C LEU A 48 -26.89 11.06 -3.38
N ASN A 49 -27.27 11.04 -2.09
CA ASN A 49 -28.08 9.96 -1.52
C ASN A 49 -29.45 9.80 -2.20
N GLU A 50 -30.07 10.89 -2.59
CA GLU A 50 -31.36 10.90 -3.29
C GLU A 50 -31.29 10.19 -4.65
N ASN A 51 -30.13 10.20 -5.31
CA ASN A 51 -29.90 9.59 -6.61
C ASN A 51 -29.30 8.16 -6.50
N MET A 52 -28.99 7.69 -5.29
CA MET A 52 -28.38 6.38 -5.08
C MET A 52 -29.16 5.22 -5.72
N PRO A 53 -30.51 5.12 -5.62
CA PRO A 53 -31.25 4.04 -6.27
C PRO A 53 -31.07 4.02 -7.80
N ALA A 54 -31.15 5.19 -8.44
CA ALA A 54 -30.97 5.31 -9.89
C ALA A 54 -29.51 5.03 -10.32
N ALA A 55 -28.54 5.51 -9.56
CA ALA A 55 -27.12 5.25 -9.82
C ALA A 55 -26.78 3.77 -9.62
N MET A 56 -27.35 3.12 -8.60
CA MET A 56 -27.21 1.68 -8.35
C MET A 56 -27.83 0.86 -9.49
N GLN A 57 -29.03 1.22 -9.93
CA GLN A 57 -29.67 0.57 -11.09
C GLN A 57 -28.80 0.68 -12.36
N LEU A 58 -28.25 1.86 -12.63
CA LEU A 58 -27.38 2.09 -13.78
C LEU A 58 -26.09 1.28 -13.69
N PHE A 59 -25.49 1.24 -12.51
CA PHE A 59 -24.25 0.50 -12.28
C PHE A 59 -24.46 -1.02 -12.38
N GLU A 60 -25.51 -1.55 -11.77
CA GLU A 60 -25.86 -2.99 -11.85
C GLU A 60 -26.19 -3.40 -13.29
N LYS A 61 -26.86 -2.50 -14.06
CA LYS A 61 -27.09 -2.71 -15.48
C LYS A 61 -25.74 -2.80 -16.23
N LEU A 62 -24.80 -1.89 -15.97
CA LEU A 62 -23.47 -1.95 -16.59
C LEU A 62 -22.74 -3.25 -16.24
N LEU A 63 -22.81 -3.72 -14.99
CA LEU A 63 -22.20 -5.00 -14.60
C LEU A 63 -22.84 -6.22 -15.29
N ALA A 64 -24.15 -6.19 -15.51
CA ALA A 64 -24.91 -7.29 -16.10
C ALA A 64 -24.94 -7.31 -17.62
N ASP A 65 -24.80 -6.16 -18.27
CA ASP A 65 -25.02 -5.95 -19.72
C ASP A 65 -23.83 -5.24 -20.41
N ALA A 66 -22.64 -5.24 -19.82
CA ALA A 66 -21.46 -4.67 -20.47
C ALA A 66 -21.22 -5.37 -21.82
N GLN A 67 -21.07 -4.58 -22.88
CA GLN A 67 -20.88 -5.11 -24.24
C GLN A 67 -19.41 -5.11 -24.63
N VAL A 68 -18.96 -6.23 -25.19
CA VAL A 68 -17.58 -6.33 -25.67
C VAL A 68 -17.32 -5.32 -26.80
N ASN A 69 -16.21 -4.61 -26.71
CA ASN A 69 -15.72 -3.66 -27.69
C ASN A 69 -14.24 -3.88 -27.95
N LYS A 70 -13.89 -4.44 -29.10
CA LYS A 70 -12.52 -4.77 -29.46
C LYS A 70 -11.62 -3.54 -29.59
N GLU A 71 -12.15 -2.43 -30.11
CA GLU A 71 -11.40 -1.19 -30.26
C GLU A 71 -11.08 -0.59 -28.87
N ALA A 72 -12.06 -0.54 -27.98
CA ALA A 72 -11.88 -0.14 -26.59
C ALA A 72 -10.84 -1.02 -25.87
N TYR A 73 -10.83 -2.33 -26.13
CA TYR A 73 -9.81 -3.22 -25.58
C TYR A 73 -8.40 -2.88 -26.10
N ASN A 74 -8.26 -2.62 -27.41
CA ASN A 74 -6.97 -2.23 -27.98
C ASN A 74 -6.46 -0.91 -27.37
N ASN A 75 -7.36 0.05 -27.14
CA ASN A 75 -7.03 1.31 -26.46
C ASN A 75 -6.55 1.06 -25.03
N LEU A 76 -7.28 0.25 -24.25
CA LEU A 76 -6.84 -0.16 -22.91
C LEU A 76 -5.45 -0.80 -22.91
N VAL A 77 -5.18 -1.72 -23.84
CA VAL A 77 -3.85 -2.35 -23.95
C VAL A 77 -2.78 -1.30 -24.25
N GLY A 78 -3.06 -0.37 -25.16
CA GLY A 78 -2.16 0.77 -25.44
C GLY A 78 -1.86 1.60 -24.22
N ASP A 79 -2.88 1.94 -23.44
CA ASP A 79 -2.75 2.72 -22.21
C ASP A 79 -1.95 1.96 -21.12
N ILE A 80 -2.19 0.65 -20.97
CA ILE A 80 -1.40 -0.21 -20.06
C ILE A 80 0.08 -0.20 -20.45
N LEU A 81 0.39 -0.42 -21.73
CA LEU A 81 1.78 -0.48 -22.18
C LEU A 81 2.49 0.88 -22.04
N LYS A 82 1.78 1.97 -22.35
CA LYS A 82 2.28 3.32 -22.13
C LYS A 82 2.54 3.58 -20.63
N ALA A 83 1.58 3.28 -19.77
CA ALA A 83 1.75 3.45 -18.33
C ALA A 83 2.93 2.63 -17.78
N ARG A 84 3.18 1.43 -18.31
CA ARG A 84 4.36 0.62 -17.97
C ARG A 84 5.68 1.26 -18.41
N ALA A 85 5.72 1.85 -19.59
CA ALA A 85 6.88 2.58 -20.07
C ALA A 85 7.14 3.83 -19.21
N ASP A 86 6.10 4.62 -18.93
CA ASP A 86 6.18 5.82 -18.08
C ASP A 86 6.61 5.48 -16.65
N ALA A 87 6.16 4.34 -16.11
CA ALA A 87 6.56 3.86 -14.79
C ALA A 87 8.06 3.62 -14.68
N LYS A 88 8.71 3.07 -15.72
CA LYS A 88 10.16 2.87 -15.77
C LYS A 88 10.96 4.18 -15.80
N LEU A 89 10.35 5.26 -16.25
CA LEU A 89 10.94 6.61 -16.25
C LEU A 89 10.75 7.35 -14.92
N ASN A 90 9.94 6.83 -13.99
CA ASN A 90 9.66 7.50 -12.73
C ASN A 90 10.51 6.91 -11.60
N GLN A 91 11.37 7.75 -10.98
CA GLN A 91 12.28 7.33 -9.90
C GLN A 91 11.55 6.70 -8.71
N GLY A 92 10.45 7.30 -8.26
CA GLY A 92 9.67 6.80 -7.12
C GLY A 92 9.05 5.44 -7.41
N GLN A 93 8.57 5.20 -8.64
CA GLN A 93 8.04 3.90 -9.04
C GLN A 93 9.14 2.83 -9.12
N ASN A 94 10.30 3.15 -9.70
CA ASN A 94 11.47 2.24 -9.69
C ASN A 94 11.84 1.86 -8.26
N PHE A 95 11.89 2.83 -7.35
CA PHE A 95 12.22 2.58 -5.96
C PHE A 95 11.17 1.73 -5.24
N SER A 96 9.89 2.00 -5.48
CA SER A 96 8.80 1.17 -4.94
C SER A 96 8.86 -0.27 -5.44
N ARG A 97 9.20 -0.49 -6.73
CA ARG A 97 9.39 -1.82 -7.32
C ARG A 97 10.60 -2.54 -6.71
N LEU A 98 11.71 -1.83 -6.51
CA LEU A 98 12.88 -2.39 -5.83
C LEU A 98 12.58 -2.81 -4.39
N MET A 99 11.85 -1.99 -3.62
CA MET A 99 11.41 -2.36 -2.28
C MET A 99 10.44 -3.56 -2.28
N ASN A 100 9.54 -3.65 -3.26
CA ASN A 100 8.68 -4.82 -3.43
C ASN A 100 9.50 -6.08 -3.71
N TYR A 101 10.51 -5.98 -4.59
CA TYR A 101 11.41 -7.09 -4.86
C TYR A 101 12.17 -7.52 -3.60
N ALA A 102 12.63 -6.56 -2.78
CA ALA A 102 13.29 -6.87 -1.51
C ALA A 102 12.38 -7.63 -0.52
N MET A 103 11.10 -7.28 -0.50
CA MET A 103 10.11 -7.88 0.41
C MET A 103 9.59 -9.23 -0.07
N TYR A 104 9.38 -9.42 -1.36
CA TYR A 104 8.69 -10.60 -1.91
C TYR A 104 9.54 -11.43 -2.88
N GLY A 105 10.66 -10.89 -3.37
CA GLY A 105 11.43 -11.50 -4.47
C GLY A 105 10.79 -11.25 -5.84
N PRO A 106 11.19 -12.04 -6.86
CA PRO A 106 10.75 -11.84 -8.24
C PRO A 106 9.25 -12.09 -8.45
N LYS A 107 8.63 -12.92 -7.60
CA LYS A 107 7.18 -13.17 -7.61
C LYS A 107 6.53 -12.35 -6.51
N SER A 108 6.00 -11.21 -6.87
CA SER A 108 5.41 -10.25 -5.94
C SER A 108 4.01 -9.81 -6.40
N PRO A 109 3.20 -9.19 -5.53
CA PRO A 109 1.99 -8.52 -5.97
C PRO A 109 2.24 -7.53 -7.11
N ALA A 110 3.39 -6.88 -7.09
CA ALA A 110 3.76 -5.86 -8.07
C ALA A 110 4.16 -6.42 -9.45
N THR A 111 4.61 -7.67 -9.52
CA THR A 111 4.98 -8.38 -10.75
C THR A 111 3.91 -9.37 -11.23
N ASN A 112 2.81 -9.51 -10.49
CA ASN A 112 1.66 -10.36 -10.85
C ASN A 112 0.78 -9.67 -11.91
N LEU A 113 1.33 -9.47 -13.08
CA LEU A 113 0.74 -8.73 -14.19
C LEU A 113 0.65 -9.62 -15.43
N LEU A 114 -0.34 -9.35 -16.29
CA LEU A 114 -0.39 -9.97 -17.64
C LEU A 114 0.81 -9.47 -18.47
N THR A 115 1.47 -10.38 -19.15
CA THR A 115 2.54 -10.03 -20.10
C THR A 115 1.96 -9.31 -21.31
N GLU A 116 2.81 -8.65 -22.10
CA GLU A 116 2.40 -8.03 -23.37
C GLU A 116 1.80 -9.06 -24.33
N ALA A 117 2.40 -10.25 -24.43
CA ALA A 117 1.90 -11.34 -25.27
C ALA A 117 0.53 -11.85 -24.80
N GLU A 118 0.30 -11.96 -23.48
CA GLU A 118 -1.00 -12.33 -22.94
C GLU A 118 -2.05 -11.24 -23.19
N LEU A 119 -1.71 -9.97 -23.03
CA LEU A 119 -2.59 -8.85 -23.39
C LEU A 119 -2.95 -8.86 -24.88
N ALA A 120 -1.96 -9.03 -25.76
CA ALA A 120 -2.17 -9.05 -27.22
C ALA A 120 -3.03 -10.24 -27.70
N SER A 121 -2.92 -11.39 -27.03
CA SER A 121 -3.64 -12.61 -27.41
C SER A 121 -4.96 -12.83 -26.68
N MET A 122 -5.30 -11.98 -25.70
CA MET A 122 -6.49 -12.14 -24.88
C MET A 122 -7.76 -11.90 -25.70
N ASN A 123 -8.75 -12.78 -25.52
CA ASN A 123 -10.09 -12.53 -26.01
C ASN A 123 -10.84 -11.58 -25.04
N PRO A 124 -11.21 -10.36 -25.45
CA PRO A 124 -11.90 -9.40 -24.58
C PRO A 124 -13.22 -9.91 -24.01
N GLN A 125 -13.91 -10.83 -24.71
CA GLN A 125 -15.14 -11.45 -24.21
C GLN A 125 -14.92 -12.12 -22.85
N LYS A 126 -13.76 -12.75 -22.62
CA LYS A 126 -13.44 -13.36 -21.31
C LYS A 126 -13.38 -12.33 -20.17
N LEU A 127 -13.04 -11.08 -20.47
CA LEU A 127 -13.06 -10.01 -19.47
C LEU A 127 -14.49 -9.59 -19.16
N VAL A 128 -15.33 -9.44 -20.18
CA VAL A 128 -16.75 -9.13 -20.04
C VAL A 128 -17.47 -10.26 -19.28
N ASP A 129 -17.19 -11.53 -19.60
CA ASP A 129 -17.75 -12.67 -18.89
C ASP A 129 -17.38 -12.66 -17.39
N ARG A 130 -16.18 -12.21 -17.05
CA ARG A 130 -15.76 -12.02 -15.64
C ARG A 130 -16.53 -10.90 -14.96
N ILE A 131 -16.78 -9.79 -15.65
CA ILE A 131 -17.60 -8.68 -15.14
C ILE A 131 -19.02 -9.15 -14.85
N HIS A 132 -19.67 -9.79 -15.82
CA HIS A 132 -21.03 -10.32 -15.69
C HIS A 132 -21.20 -11.33 -14.54
N ASN A 133 -20.13 -12.05 -14.18
CA ASN A 133 -20.16 -13.08 -13.15
C ASN A 133 -19.79 -12.59 -11.75
N GLN A 134 -19.51 -11.29 -11.54
CA GLN A 134 -19.03 -10.80 -10.24
C GLN A 134 -20.05 -11.01 -9.12
N ASN A 135 -21.29 -10.71 -9.36
CA ASN A 135 -22.38 -10.86 -8.38
C ASN A 135 -22.69 -12.32 -8.01
N ASN A 136 -22.06 -13.28 -8.66
CA ASN A 136 -22.21 -14.70 -8.32
C ASN A 136 -21.33 -15.15 -7.14
N TYR A 137 -20.37 -14.35 -6.71
CA TYR A 137 -19.46 -14.70 -5.64
C TYR A 137 -19.84 -14.04 -4.32
N LYS A 138 -19.44 -14.65 -3.21
CA LYS A 138 -19.59 -14.05 -1.88
C LYS A 138 -18.91 -12.68 -1.84
N HIS A 139 -19.63 -11.67 -1.39
CA HIS A 139 -19.12 -10.30 -1.27
C HIS A 139 -19.77 -9.61 -0.07
N ARG A 140 -19.28 -8.42 0.26
CA ARG A 140 -19.80 -7.61 1.36
C ARG A 140 -20.15 -6.24 0.81
N ILE A 141 -21.35 -5.76 1.14
CA ILE A 141 -21.77 -4.38 0.86
C ILE A 141 -21.45 -3.52 2.07
N LEU A 142 -20.81 -2.40 1.84
CA LEU A 142 -20.43 -1.42 2.83
C LEU A 142 -21.12 -0.11 2.47
N TYR A 143 -21.80 0.50 3.41
CA TYR A 143 -22.53 1.75 3.16
C TYR A 143 -22.16 2.81 4.20
N TYR A 144 -21.93 4.01 3.71
CA TYR A 144 -21.86 5.22 4.50
C TYR A 144 -22.78 6.28 3.87
N GLY A 145 -23.79 6.69 4.59
CA GLY A 145 -24.77 7.68 4.11
C GLY A 145 -25.92 7.89 5.09
N PRO A 146 -26.87 8.79 4.77
CA PRO A 146 -27.96 9.15 5.66
C PRO A 146 -29.16 8.16 5.64
N SER A 147 -29.22 7.22 4.69
CA SER A 147 -30.33 6.28 4.58
C SER A 147 -30.40 5.36 5.80
N SER A 148 -31.62 5.08 6.26
CA SER A 148 -31.85 4.05 7.28
C SER A 148 -31.43 2.67 6.75
N SER A 149 -31.11 1.74 7.65
CA SER A 149 -30.81 0.35 7.26
C SER A 149 -31.97 -0.30 6.51
N LYS A 150 -33.21 0.05 6.86
CA LYS A 150 -34.42 -0.46 6.20
C LYS A 150 -34.49 0.02 4.75
N ASP A 151 -34.31 1.32 4.51
CA ASP A 151 -34.40 1.90 3.16
C ASP A 151 -33.24 1.44 2.29
N LEU A 152 -32.04 1.35 2.88
CA LEU A 152 -30.87 0.80 2.20
C LEU A 152 -31.09 -0.65 1.75
N LEU A 153 -31.57 -1.52 2.64
CA LEU A 153 -31.86 -2.93 2.32
C LEU A 153 -32.90 -3.04 1.22
N ALA A 154 -33.98 -2.24 1.27
CA ALA A 154 -34.99 -2.21 0.22
C ALA A 154 -34.40 -1.82 -1.15
N THR A 155 -33.48 -0.85 -1.18
CA THR A 155 -32.78 -0.45 -2.40
C THR A 155 -31.86 -1.54 -2.92
N ILE A 156 -31.09 -2.19 -2.02
CA ILE A 156 -30.22 -3.31 -2.37
C ILE A 156 -31.05 -4.47 -2.92
N ASP A 157 -32.10 -4.89 -2.24
CA ASP A 157 -32.98 -5.99 -2.65
C ASP A 157 -33.62 -5.73 -4.02
N GLN A 158 -33.90 -4.46 -4.33
CA GLN A 158 -34.50 -4.08 -5.61
C GLN A 158 -33.52 -4.10 -6.77
N TYR A 159 -32.28 -3.63 -6.58
CA TYR A 159 -31.35 -3.38 -7.69
C TYR A 159 -30.15 -4.30 -7.73
N HIS A 160 -29.70 -4.81 -6.58
CA HIS A 160 -28.54 -5.70 -6.51
C HIS A 160 -28.97 -7.16 -6.64
N GLN A 161 -29.04 -7.63 -7.88
CA GLN A 161 -29.49 -8.98 -8.17
C GLN A 161 -28.34 -9.99 -7.99
N VAL A 162 -28.57 -10.96 -7.10
CA VAL A 162 -27.64 -12.04 -6.82
C VAL A 162 -28.33 -13.40 -6.87
N PRO A 163 -27.64 -14.49 -7.25
CA PRO A 163 -28.22 -15.82 -7.20
C PRO A 163 -28.55 -16.25 -5.75
N ALA A 164 -29.53 -17.12 -5.60
CA ALA A 164 -29.95 -17.64 -4.28
C ALA A 164 -28.81 -18.29 -3.48
N THR A 165 -27.78 -18.79 -4.17
CA THR A 165 -26.57 -19.34 -3.55
C THR A 165 -25.35 -18.72 -4.18
N LEU A 166 -24.60 -17.97 -3.39
CA LEU A 166 -23.34 -17.36 -3.80
C LEU A 166 -22.19 -18.38 -3.76
N LYS A 167 -21.36 -18.35 -4.77
CA LYS A 167 -20.12 -19.15 -4.87
C LYS A 167 -19.06 -18.62 -3.91
N ASP A 168 -18.21 -19.52 -3.42
CA ASP A 168 -16.99 -19.11 -2.72
C ASP A 168 -16.03 -18.35 -3.66
N ILE A 169 -15.31 -17.40 -3.09
CA ILE A 169 -14.31 -16.64 -3.83
C ILE A 169 -13.20 -17.61 -4.27
N PRO A 170 -12.83 -17.65 -5.57
CA PRO A 170 -11.72 -18.48 -6.02
C PRO A 170 -10.41 -18.13 -5.30
N ALA A 171 -9.59 -19.14 -5.04
CA ALA A 171 -8.25 -18.91 -4.51
C ALA A 171 -7.44 -18.00 -5.46
N GLY A 172 -6.87 -16.95 -4.90
CA GLY A 172 -5.97 -16.04 -5.62
C GLY A 172 -4.52 -16.50 -5.55
N ASN A 173 -3.64 -15.75 -6.18
CA ASN A 173 -2.20 -15.94 -5.98
C ASN A 173 -1.82 -15.47 -4.58
N GLU A 174 -1.13 -16.33 -3.85
CA GLU A 174 -0.61 -16.00 -2.52
C GLU A 174 0.81 -15.46 -2.62
N PHE A 175 1.09 -14.43 -1.82
CA PHE A 175 2.41 -13.82 -1.71
C PHE A 175 2.80 -13.77 -0.23
N SER A 176 4.06 -14.09 0.04
CA SER A 176 4.61 -14.04 1.39
C SER A 176 5.85 -13.17 1.44
N TYR A 177 6.06 -12.47 2.53
CA TYR A 177 7.30 -11.73 2.72
C TYR A 177 8.47 -12.71 2.86
N LEU A 178 9.58 -12.38 2.19
CA LEU A 178 10.83 -13.10 2.36
C LEU A 178 11.38 -12.87 3.77
N GLU A 179 12.01 -13.89 4.33
CA GLU A 179 12.83 -13.75 5.55
C GLU A 179 14.08 -12.89 5.27
N THR A 180 14.63 -12.32 6.33
CA THR A 180 15.87 -11.53 6.25
C THR A 180 16.97 -12.20 7.11
N PRO A 181 17.44 -13.41 6.73
CA PRO A 181 18.37 -14.18 7.56
C PRO A 181 19.79 -13.59 7.55
N ALA A 182 20.11 -12.81 6.52
CA ALA A 182 21.43 -12.18 6.36
C ALA A 182 21.30 -10.82 5.68
N THR A 183 22.25 -9.94 5.97
CA THR A 183 22.35 -8.65 5.28
C THR A 183 22.76 -8.84 3.83
N LYS A 184 22.07 -8.14 2.90
CA LYS A 184 22.42 -8.05 1.49
C LYS A 184 22.09 -6.66 0.93
N VAL A 185 22.69 -6.33 -0.20
CA VAL A 185 22.50 -5.06 -0.90
C VAL A 185 21.91 -5.33 -2.28
N LEU A 186 20.74 -4.80 -2.55
CA LEU A 186 20.10 -4.80 -3.87
C LEU A 186 20.36 -3.44 -4.53
N VAL A 187 20.93 -3.45 -5.72
CA VAL A 187 21.20 -2.24 -6.50
C VAL A 187 20.40 -2.31 -7.80
N ALA A 188 19.56 -1.31 -8.04
CA ALA A 188 18.87 -1.15 -9.32
C ALA A 188 19.30 0.17 -9.99
N PRO A 189 19.46 0.17 -11.34
CA PRO A 189 19.97 1.33 -12.06
C PRO A 189 18.89 2.42 -12.18
N TYR A 190 19.30 3.65 -11.91
CA TYR A 190 18.50 4.83 -12.23
C TYR A 190 19.39 6.07 -12.28
N GLU A 191 19.33 6.80 -13.38
CA GLU A 191 20.12 8.04 -13.54
C GLU A 191 19.41 9.22 -12.87
N ALA A 192 19.91 9.65 -11.70
CA ALA A 192 19.40 10.79 -10.96
C ALA A 192 20.49 11.44 -10.10
N LYS A 193 20.31 12.72 -9.77
CA LYS A 193 21.19 13.46 -8.85
C LYS A 193 21.07 12.99 -7.39
N GLN A 194 19.98 12.36 -7.04
CA GLN A 194 19.73 11.82 -5.69
C GLN A 194 19.54 10.32 -5.77
N ILE A 195 20.20 9.62 -4.88
CA ILE A 195 20.03 8.19 -4.65
C ILE A 195 18.87 8.02 -3.67
N TYR A 196 17.98 7.08 -3.98
CA TYR A 196 17.00 6.58 -3.02
C TYR A 196 17.53 5.32 -2.38
N MET A 197 17.51 5.28 -1.06
CA MET A 197 17.93 4.13 -0.28
C MET A 197 16.85 3.75 0.75
N ALA A 198 16.67 2.46 0.94
CA ALA A 198 15.89 1.90 2.05
C ALA A 198 16.64 0.71 2.67
N GLN A 199 16.37 0.48 3.94
CA GLN A 199 16.71 -0.76 4.63
C GLN A 199 15.40 -1.44 5.01
N ILE A 200 15.28 -2.73 4.75
CA ILE A 200 14.08 -3.52 5.04
C ILE A 200 14.50 -4.76 5.81
N SER A 201 13.81 -5.03 6.91
CA SER A 201 13.95 -6.28 7.65
C SER A 201 12.58 -6.86 7.97
N ASN A 202 12.39 -8.12 7.64
CA ASN A 202 11.27 -8.92 8.13
C ASN A 202 11.57 -9.29 9.58
N LEU A 203 10.66 -8.94 10.50
CA LEU A 203 10.87 -9.16 11.92
C LEU A 203 10.47 -10.58 12.37
N ASP A 204 9.83 -11.36 11.48
CA ASP A 204 9.31 -12.71 11.76
C ASP A 204 8.41 -12.75 13.03
N LYS A 205 7.75 -11.66 13.31
CA LYS A 205 6.82 -11.52 14.43
C LYS A 205 5.40 -11.28 13.86
N LYS A 206 4.44 -12.04 14.34
CA LYS A 206 3.03 -11.90 13.99
C LYS A 206 2.42 -10.70 14.72
N TYR A 207 1.28 -10.21 14.19
CA TYR A 207 0.55 -9.13 14.83
C TYR A 207 0.22 -9.44 16.29
N ASP A 208 0.53 -8.50 17.16
CA ASP A 208 0.21 -8.54 18.58
C ASP A 208 -0.34 -7.16 19.02
N PRO A 209 -1.62 -7.06 19.38
CA PRO A 209 -2.21 -5.80 19.81
C PRO A 209 -1.62 -5.26 21.12
N ALA A 210 -0.91 -6.10 21.89
CA ALA A 210 -0.30 -5.65 23.14
C ALA A 210 0.86 -4.68 22.89
N ILE A 211 1.59 -4.85 21.79
CA ILE A 211 2.78 -4.02 21.51
C ILE A 211 2.46 -2.76 20.68
N GLU A 212 1.26 -2.68 20.09
CA GLU A 212 0.91 -1.57 19.20
C GLU A 212 1.08 -0.18 19.83
N PRO A 213 0.70 0.06 21.09
CA PRO A 213 0.96 1.35 21.72
C PRO A 213 2.45 1.70 21.81
N THR A 214 3.29 0.74 22.17
CA THR A 214 4.75 0.94 22.24
C THR A 214 5.34 1.15 20.84
N ARG A 215 4.90 0.39 19.86
CA ARG A 215 5.32 0.52 18.46
C ARG A 215 4.96 1.90 17.88
N GLU A 216 3.75 2.40 18.13
CA GLU A 216 3.33 3.72 17.66
C GLU A 216 4.17 4.84 18.29
N LEU A 217 4.38 4.80 19.62
CA LEU A 217 5.19 5.79 20.29
C LEU A 217 6.66 5.67 19.90
N TYR A 218 7.17 4.43 19.71
CA TYR A 218 8.51 4.19 19.18
C TYR A 218 8.68 4.82 17.80
N ASN A 219 7.74 4.59 16.88
CA ASN A 219 7.81 5.18 15.54
C ASN A 219 7.82 6.71 15.59
N GLU A 220 7.00 7.33 16.45
CA GLU A 220 6.97 8.79 16.61
C GLU A 220 8.30 9.31 17.14
N TYR A 221 8.89 8.64 18.14
CA TYR A 221 10.17 8.99 18.72
C TYR A 221 11.34 8.76 17.75
N PHE A 222 11.37 7.60 17.10
CA PHE A 222 12.53 7.17 16.31
C PHE A 222 12.59 7.82 14.94
N GLY A 223 11.49 7.79 14.15
CA GLY A 223 11.57 8.21 12.76
C GLY A 223 10.33 8.89 12.18
N GLY A 224 9.31 9.20 13.00
CA GLY A 224 8.00 9.61 12.52
C GLY A 224 7.78 11.11 12.29
N GLY A 225 8.71 11.98 12.60
CA GLY A 225 8.49 13.42 12.47
C GLY A 225 9.75 14.26 12.57
N MET A 226 9.64 15.58 12.46
CA MET A 226 10.79 16.51 12.50
C MET A 226 11.57 16.48 13.82
N ASN A 227 10.95 16.07 14.91
CA ASN A 227 11.61 15.93 16.22
C ASN A 227 12.14 14.52 16.48
N SER A 228 11.98 13.59 15.53
CA SER A 228 12.43 12.20 15.67
C SER A 228 13.95 12.09 15.61
N ILE A 229 14.49 11.06 16.23
CA ILE A 229 15.93 10.78 16.27
C ILE A 229 16.50 10.71 14.85
N VAL A 230 15.86 9.98 13.94
CA VAL A 230 16.32 9.84 12.54
C VAL A 230 16.37 11.19 11.84
N PHE A 231 15.33 12.02 11.98
CA PHE A 231 15.31 13.32 11.32
C PHE A 231 16.41 14.24 11.86
N GLN A 232 16.56 14.31 13.18
CA GLN A 232 17.56 15.14 13.82
C GLN A 232 18.99 14.72 13.44
N GLU A 233 19.29 13.43 13.47
CA GLU A 233 20.62 12.92 13.15
C GLU A 233 20.94 13.00 11.65
N MET A 234 20.00 12.65 10.78
CA MET A 234 20.23 12.55 9.35
C MET A 234 20.21 13.91 8.66
N ARG A 235 19.30 14.78 9.05
CA ARG A 235 19.10 16.09 8.41
C ARG A 235 19.77 17.22 9.17
N GLU A 236 19.41 17.42 10.43
CA GLU A 236 19.82 18.63 11.17
C GLU A 236 21.29 18.57 11.61
N THR A 237 21.73 17.44 12.13
CA THR A 237 23.08 17.27 12.64
C THR A 237 24.11 17.08 11.53
N ARG A 238 23.81 16.23 10.56
CA ARG A 238 24.80 15.77 9.56
C ARG A 238 24.51 16.25 8.14
N GLY A 239 23.37 16.84 7.86
CA GLY A 239 23.02 17.35 6.54
C GLY A 239 23.06 16.30 5.43
N LEU A 240 22.74 15.04 5.73
CA LEU A 240 22.85 13.93 4.80
C LEU A 240 21.66 13.86 3.84
N ALA A 241 20.49 14.34 4.25
CA ALA A 241 19.29 14.26 3.42
C ALA A 241 18.29 15.36 3.74
N TYR A 242 17.45 15.69 2.76
CA TYR A 242 16.28 16.55 3.00
C TYR A 242 15.18 15.80 3.72
N SER A 243 14.99 14.52 3.40
CA SER A 243 13.98 13.66 4.01
C SER A 243 14.59 12.32 4.40
N ALA A 244 14.40 11.94 5.64
CA ALA A 244 14.74 10.63 6.16
C ALA A 244 13.59 10.15 7.07
N TRP A 245 13.32 8.85 7.01
CA TRP A 245 12.23 8.24 7.76
C TRP A 245 12.62 6.82 8.17
N ALA A 246 12.11 6.37 9.32
CA ALA A 246 12.24 5.00 9.78
C ALA A 246 11.03 4.59 10.62
N GLY A 247 10.68 3.30 10.62
CA GLY A 247 9.62 2.81 11.48
C GLY A 247 9.37 1.31 11.35
N ILE A 248 8.66 0.78 12.32
CA ILE A 248 8.14 -0.59 12.29
C ILE A 248 6.73 -0.56 11.75
N MET A 249 6.53 -1.25 10.62
CA MET A 249 5.25 -1.36 9.93
C MET A 249 4.47 -2.54 10.47
N PRO A 250 3.23 -2.35 10.93
CA PRO A 250 2.36 -3.45 11.27
C PRO A 250 1.95 -4.21 10.02
N PRO A 251 1.60 -5.49 10.12
CA PRO A 251 1.01 -6.22 9.01
C PRO A 251 -0.39 -5.69 8.68
N SER A 252 -0.79 -5.74 7.42
CA SER A 252 -2.16 -5.42 6.99
C SER A 252 -3.14 -6.57 7.28
N TYR A 253 -2.64 -7.79 7.41
CA TYR A 253 -3.42 -9.01 7.71
C TYR A 253 -2.61 -9.91 8.64
N LEU A 254 -3.29 -10.70 9.48
CA LEU A 254 -2.67 -11.60 10.48
C LEU A 254 -1.65 -12.57 9.89
N LYS A 255 -1.75 -12.89 8.60
CA LYS A 255 -0.81 -13.80 7.93
C LYS A 255 0.59 -13.20 7.69
N TYR A 256 0.69 -11.88 7.62
CA TYR A 256 1.96 -11.19 7.39
C TYR A 256 2.69 -10.86 8.70
N PRO A 257 4.02 -10.73 8.67
CA PRO A 257 4.82 -10.29 9.81
C PRO A 257 4.93 -8.77 9.87
N TYR A 258 5.38 -8.26 11.02
CA TYR A 258 5.93 -6.90 11.10
C TYR A 258 7.18 -6.76 10.24
N THR A 259 7.39 -5.57 9.71
CA THR A 259 8.63 -5.20 9.02
C THR A 259 9.17 -3.90 9.59
N ILE A 260 10.50 -3.79 9.71
CA ILE A 260 11.14 -2.49 9.92
C ILE A 260 11.61 -1.96 8.57
N ARG A 261 11.42 -0.67 8.36
CA ARG A 261 11.83 0.01 7.13
C ARG A 261 12.46 1.34 7.48
N THR A 262 13.54 1.66 6.76
CA THR A 262 14.11 3.01 6.73
C THR A 262 14.06 3.52 5.30
N GLN A 263 14.03 4.82 5.12
CA GLN A 263 14.09 5.43 3.79
C GLN A 263 14.80 6.77 3.85
N ILE A 264 15.62 7.04 2.85
CA ILE A 264 16.31 8.31 2.68
C ILE A 264 16.47 8.64 1.19
N ALA A 265 16.40 9.93 0.88
CA ALA A 265 16.86 10.49 -0.38
C ALA A 265 18.09 11.33 -0.09
N THR A 266 19.24 10.96 -0.67
CA THR A 266 20.54 11.58 -0.40
C THR A 266 21.32 11.85 -1.69
N GLN A 267 22.35 12.69 -1.62
CA GLN A 267 23.29 12.90 -2.72
C GLN A 267 24.21 11.68 -2.89
N ASN A 268 24.69 11.47 -4.11
CA ASN A 268 25.51 10.30 -4.47
C ASN A 268 26.74 10.17 -3.57
N ASP A 269 27.44 11.27 -3.32
CA ASP A 269 28.65 11.33 -2.49
C ASP A 269 28.41 11.12 -0.99
N LYS A 270 27.18 11.33 -0.52
CA LYS A 270 26.78 11.17 0.89
C LYS A 270 26.16 9.81 1.23
N MET A 271 25.94 8.95 0.24
CA MET A 271 25.20 7.70 0.44
C MET A 271 25.84 6.80 1.51
N ILE A 272 27.16 6.61 1.48
CA ILE A 272 27.84 5.74 2.46
C ILE A 272 27.75 6.31 3.87
N ASP A 273 27.87 7.63 4.02
CA ASP A 273 27.72 8.29 5.31
C ASP A 273 26.27 8.13 5.83
N ALA A 274 25.29 8.18 4.93
CA ALA A 274 23.91 7.92 5.26
C ALA A 274 23.68 6.46 5.73
N VAL A 275 24.26 5.47 5.03
CA VAL A 275 24.23 4.06 5.44
C VAL A 275 24.83 3.87 6.83
N ASN A 276 26.04 4.41 7.03
CA ASN A 276 26.75 4.27 8.31
C ASN A 276 25.99 4.94 9.46
N THR A 277 25.42 6.12 9.20
CA THR A 277 24.63 6.85 10.19
C THR A 277 23.35 6.10 10.56
N PHE A 278 22.62 5.55 9.59
CA PHE A 278 21.45 4.71 9.90
C PHE A 278 21.85 3.48 10.72
N ASN A 279 22.93 2.80 10.34
CA ASN A 279 23.40 1.63 11.09
C ASN A 279 23.81 1.98 12.52
N ASP A 280 24.43 3.13 12.73
CA ASP A 280 24.76 3.63 14.06
C ASP A 280 23.51 3.93 14.89
N ILE A 281 22.57 4.70 14.36
CA ILE A 281 21.32 5.06 15.04
C ILE A 281 20.47 3.81 15.36
N ILE A 282 20.42 2.84 14.45
CA ILE A 282 19.69 1.57 14.64
C ILE A 282 20.30 0.75 15.78
N ASN A 283 21.63 0.72 15.88
CA ASN A 283 22.32 -0.09 16.90
C ASN A 283 22.57 0.68 18.21
N ASN A 284 22.73 1.97 18.15
CA ASN A 284 23.08 2.86 19.25
C ASN A 284 22.10 4.05 19.29
N MET A 285 20.79 3.78 19.35
CA MET A 285 19.76 4.82 19.37
C MET A 285 20.04 5.86 20.46
N PRO A 286 20.15 7.14 20.12
CA PRO A 286 20.26 8.21 21.13
C PRO A 286 19.08 8.20 22.09
N GLU A 287 19.37 8.33 23.38
CA GLU A 287 18.36 8.45 24.43
C GLU A 287 18.19 9.92 24.80
N SER A 288 16.98 10.48 24.56
CA SER A 288 16.66 11.87 24.81
C SER A 288 15.28 12.03 25.46
N GLU A 289 15.26 12.37 26.72
CA GLU A 289 14.01 12.67 27.45
C GLU A 289 13.23 13.83 26.79
N ALA A 290 13.91 14.82 26.26
CA ALA A 290 13.28 15.94 25.59
C ALA A 290 12.58 15.51 24.28
N ALA A 291 13.24 14.70 23.44
CA ALA A 291 12.66 14.15 22.22
C ALA A 291 11.50 13.19 22.54
N PHE A 292 11.65 12.34 23.57
CA PHE A 292 10.60 11.44 24.03
C PHE A 292 9.34 12.20 24.48
N LYS A 293 9.51 13.25 25.28
CA LYS A 293 8.39 14.09 25.71
C LYS A 293 7.65 14.70 24.52
N LEU A 294 8.38 15.27 23.56
CA LEU A 294 7.80 15.85 22.34
C LEU A 294 7.05 14.80 21.51
N ALA A 295 7.63 13.61 21.32
CA ALA A 295 7.01 12.52 20.58
C ALA A 295 5.71 12.05 21.26
N LYS A 296 5.74 11.85 22.58
CA LYS A 296 4.59 11.44 23.39
C LYS A 296 3.46 12.48 23.34
N GLU A 297 3.78 13.74 23.59
CA GLU A 297 2.81 14.84 23.52
C GLU A 297 2.24 15.02 22.11
N GLY A 298 3.09 14.90 21.08
CA GLY A 298 2.69 14.96 19.68
C GLY A 298 1.70 13.86 19.32
N LEU A 299 1.97 12.62 19.70
CA LEU A 299 1.09 11.47 19.49
C LEU A 299 -0.26 11.64 20.18
N ILE A 300 -0.25 12.02 21.48
CA ILE A 300 -1.47 12.26 22.27
C ILE A 300 -2.31 13.39 21.65
N ASN A 301 -1.67 14.49 21.26
CA ASN A 301 -2.38 15.63 20.65
C ASN A 301 -2.97 15.27 19.29
N ARG A 302 -2.24 14.53 18.44
CA ARG A 302 -2.77 14.01 17.18
C ARG A 302 -4.01 13.15 17.42
N MET A 303 -3.97 12.22 18.37
CA MET A 303 -5.13 11.37 18.72
C MET A 303 -6.34 12.17 19.23
N ARG A 304 -6.12 13.30 19.91
CA ARG A 304 -7.20 14.18 20.38
C ARG A 304 -7.83 15.02 19.26
N THR A 305 -7.07 15.36 18.25
CA THR A 305 -7.50 16.26 17.17
C THR A 305 -8.01 15.51 15.95
N ASP A 306 -7.44 14.33 15.66
CA ASP A 306 -7.84 13.55 14.50
C ASP A 306 -9.28 13.06 14.63
N ARG A 307 -10.01 13.21 13.55
CA ARG A 307 -11.39 12.72 13.43
C ARG A 307 -11.46 11.64 12.36
N ILE A 308 -12.01 10.51 12.74
CA ILE A 308 -12.45 9.53 11.73
C ILE A 308 -13.83 9.98 11.27
N ILE A 309 -13.91 10.36 10.00
CA ILE A 309 -15.13 10.92 9.41
C ILE A 309 -15.49 10.18 8.14
N LYS A 310 -16.76 10.28 7.75
CA LYS A 310 -17.29 9.73 6.50
C LYS A 310 -16.97 8.22 6.37
N SER A 311 -16.58 7.80 5.17
CA SER A 311 -16.25 6.40 4.87
C SER A 311 -15.05 5.85 5.64
N ASP A 312 -14.18 6.72 6.22
CA ASP A 312 -13.04 6.28 7.01
C ASP A 312 -13.45 5.47 8.26
N ILE A 313 -14.68 5.68 8.73
CA ILE A 313 -15.28 4.87 9.81
C ILE A 313 -15.34 3.40 9.39
N ILE A 314 -15.78 3.12 8.15
CA ILE A 314 -15.86 1.77 7.60
C ILE A 314 -14.47 1.16 7.48
N TRP A 315 -13.52 1.90 6.92
CA TRP A 315 -12.15 1.40 6.71
C TRP A 315 -11.43 1.13 8.03
N THR A 316 -11.60 2.00 9.02
CA THR A 316 -11.07 1.78 10.37
C THR A 316 -11.61 0.49 10.98
N TYR A 317 -12.91 0.26 10.84
CA TYR A 317 -13.56 -0.96 11.33
C TYR A 317 -13.05 -2.21 10.63
N ILE A 318 -12.97 -2.19 9.29
CA ILE A 318 -12.50 -3.33 8.49
C ILE A 318 -11.04 -3.66 8.80
N ASN A 319 -10.18 -2.65 8.86
CA ASN A 319 -8.77 -2.83 9.20
C ASN A 319 -8.60 -3.45 10.60
N ALA A 320 -9.41 -3.01 11.57
CA ALA A 320 -9.42 -3.62 12.89
C ALA A 320 -9.84 -5.10 12.84
N GLN A 321 -10.90 -5.43 12.08
CA GLN A 321 -11.35 -6.82 11.90
C GLN A 321 -10.28 -7.69 11.21
N ASP A 322 -9.58 -7.18 10.19
CA ASP A 322 -8.51 -7.89 9.48
C ASP A 322 -7.35 -8.28 10.38
N LEU A 323 -7.17 -7.52 11.46
CA LEU A 323 -6.20 -7.78 12.53
C LEU A 323 -6.82 -8.46 13.76
N GLY A 324 -8.04 -9.02 13.64
CA GLY A 324 -8.70 -9.75 14.71
C GLY A 324 -9.16 -8.88 15.89
N GLN A 325 -9.24 -7.54 15.70
CA GLN A 325 -9.67 -6.63 16.74
C GLN A 325 -11.20 -6.49 16.73
N SER A 326 -11.81 -6.57 17.91
CA SER A 326 -13.27 -6.39 18.11
C SER A 326 -13.64 -4.99 18.61
N VAL A 327 -12.64 -4.18 18.99
CA VAL A 327 -12.82 -2.82 19.50
C VAL A 327 -11.86 -1.88 18.74
N ASP A 328 -12.12 -0.58 18.82
CA ASP A 328 -11.23 0.42 18.24
C ASP A 328 -9.85 0.38 18.94
N PRO A 329 -8.75 0.04 18.21
CA PRO A 329 -7.42 -0.10 18.80
C PRO A 329 -6.87 1.21 19.39
N ARG A 330 -7.41 2.35 18.98
CA ARG A 330 -6.99 3.67 19.48
C ARG A 330 -7.33 3.88 20.95
N ILE A 331 -8.34 3.17 21.48
CA ILE A 331 -8.69 3.24 22.91
C ILE A 331 -7.51 2.75 23.75
N LYS A 332 -6.96 1.57 23.40
CA LYS A 332 -5.79 1.01 24.08
C LYS A 332 -4.56 1.90 23.88
N LEU A 333 -4.31 2.33 22.66
CA LEU A 333 -3.19 3.22 22.33
C LEU A 333 -3.22 4.49 23.18
N TYR A 334 -4.35 5.18 23.23
CA TYR A 334 -4.48 6.42 23.99
C TYR A 334 -4.24 6.23 25.50
N ASN A 335 -4.74 5.15 26.08
CA ASN A 335 -4.58 4.88 27.51
C ASN A 335 -3.14 4.48 27.86
N ASP A 336 -2.55 3.59 27.11
CA ASP A 336 -1.22 3.04 27.43
C ASP A 336 -0.11 4.07 27.21
N VAL A 337 -0.17 4.86 26.15
CA VAL A 337 0.84 5.88 25.85
C VAL A 337 1.00 6.89 27.01
N GLN A 338 -0.08 7.19 27.74
CA GLN A 338 -0.02 8.15 28.85
C GLN A 338 0.91 7.73 29.98
N THR A 339 1.12 6.44 30.19
CA THR A 339 1.95 5.90 31.27
C THR A 339 3.36 5.49 30.81
N MET A 340 3.60 5.41 29.49
CA MET A 340 4.89 4.99 28.93
C MET A 340 6.01 5.97 29.25
N THR A 341 7.21 5.42 29.38
CA THR A 341 8.47 6.11 29.69
C THR A 341 9.47 5.93 28.55
N LEU A 342 10.55 6.71 28.53
CA LEU A 342 11.66 6.52 27.59
C LEU A 342 12.26 5.11 27.69
N LYS A 343 12.28 4.55 28.90
CA LYS A 343 12.78 3.19 29.11
C LYS A 343 12.01 2.14 28.30
N ASP A 344 10.68 2.27 28.19
CA ASP A 344 9.85 1.33 27.42
C ASP A 344 10.25 1.37 25.93
N ILE A 345 10.57 2.57 25.41
CA ILE A 345 11.03 2.76 24.03
C ILE A 345 12.43 2.21 23.81
N VAL A 346 13.33 2.40 24.76
CA VAL A 346 14.71 1.86 24.73
C VAL A 346 14.71 0.34 24.78
N ASP A 347 13.88 -0.25 25.64
CA ASP A 347 13.77 -1.71 25.76
C ASP A 347 13.14 -2.31 24.48
N PHE A 348 12.14 -1.64 23.90
CA PHE A 348 11.55 -2.02 22.63
C PHE A 348 12.56 -1.97 21.48
N GLN A 349 13.39 -0.90 21.41
CA GLN A 349 14.50 -0.79 20.44
C GLN A 349 15.45 -1.98 20.54
N LYS A 350 15.86 -2.36 21.77
CA LYS A 350 16.80 -3.47 22.01
C LYS A 350 16.21 -4.81 21.54
N GLU A 351 14.95 -5.04 21.80
CA GLU A 351 14.28 -6.30 21.46
C GLU A 351 13.92 -6.42 19.98
N TRP A 352 13.43 -5.33 19.37
CA TRP A 352 12.81 -5.38 18.06
C TRP A 352 13.71 -4.94 16.92
N VAL A 353 14.69 -4.07 17.17
CA VAL A 353 15.42 -3.34 16.13
C VAL A 353 16.92 -3.59 16.16
N LYS A 354 17.54 -3.54 17.34
CA LYS A 354 18.99 -3.64 17.50
C LYS A 354 19.52 -5.00 17.03
N GLY A 355 20.64 -4.98 16.28
CA GLY A 355 21.37 -6.19 15.86
C GLY A 355 20.67 -6.98 14.75
N ARG A 356 19.68 -6.42 14.08
CA ARG A 356 18.99 -7.09 12.98
C ARG A 356 19.77 -7.03 11.68
N THR A 357 19.49 -7.97 10.80
CA THR A 357 19.96 -8.02 9.42
C THR A 357 18.99 -7.25 8.52
N TYR A 358 19.51 -6.64 7.45
CA TYR A 358 18.71 -5.82 6.54
C TYR A 358 18.98 -6.16 5.08
N VAL A 359 17.94 -6.06 4.25
CA VAL A 359 18.07 -5.91 2.81
C VAL A 359 18.15 -4.41 2.51
N TYR A 360 19.28 -3.98 2.00
CA TYR A 360 19.47 -2.61 1.52
C TYR A 360 18.98 -2.50 0.09
N CYS A 361 18.10 -1.56 -0.19
CA CYS A 361 17.61 -1.23 -1.52
C CYS A 361 18.25 0.09 -1.95
N ILE A 362 19.04 0.08 -3.01
CA ILE A 362 19.72 1.28 -3.51
C ILE A 362 19.30 1.48 -4.97
N LEU A 363 18.69 2.63 -5.24
CA LEU A 363 18.32 3.07 -6.58
C LEU A 363 19.21 4.23 -7.00
N GLY A 364 20.10 4.00 -7.95
CA GLY A 364 21.05 5.00 -8.41
C GLY A 364 21.86 4.53 -9.62
N ASP A 365 22.66 5.45 -10.21
CA ASP A 365 23.56 5.10 -11.29
C ASP A 365 24.83 4.44 -10.73
N LYS A 366 25.16 3.26 -11.22
CA LYS A 366 26.33 2.49 -10.77
C LYS A 366 27.64 3.27 -10.86
N LYS A 367 27.78 4.16 -11.85
CA LYS A 367 28.98 5.01 -12.00
C LYS A 367 29.18 6.00 -10.87
N ASP A 368 28.10 6.37 -10.19
CA ASP A 368 28.07 7.33 -9.08
C ASP A 368 28.09 6.64 -7.70
N LEU A 369 28.04 5.28 -7.65
CA LEU A 369 28.02 4.49 -6.44
C LEU A 369 29.41 3.96 -6.07
N ASP A 370 29.83 4.11 -4.81
CA ASP A 370 31.02 3.44 -4.28
C ASP A 370 30.71 1.95 -4.00
N MET A 371 30.77 1.16 -5.08
CA MET A 371 30.46 -0.29 -5.01
C MET A 371 31.40 -1.05 -4.03
N ASN A 372 32.64 -0.57 -3.81
CA ASN A 372 33.55 -1.22 -2.87
C ASN A 372 33.12 -1.01 -1.42
N LYS A 373 32.70 0.18 -1.06
CA LYS A 373 32.15 0.47 0.27
C LYS A 373 30.81 -0.23 0.48
N LEU A 374 29.97 -0.35 -0.55
CA LEU A 374 28.73 -1.10 -0.48
C LEU A 374 28.95 -2.60 -0.24
N LYS A 375 30.00 -3.19 -0.83
CA LYS A 375 30.38 -4.59 -0.55
C LYS A 375 30.76 -4.83 0.91
N ALA A 376 31.26 -3.81 1.61
CA ALA A 376 31.55 -3.92 3.03
C ALA A 376 30.27 -3.96 3.90
N VAL A 377 29.13 -3.46 3.39
CA VAL A 377 27.82 -3.56 4.05
C VAL A 377 27.25 -4.98 3.91
N GLY A 378 27.39 -5.58 2.74
CA GLY A 378 26.91 -6.93 2.47
C GLY A 378 27.10 -7.34 1.00
N PRO A 379 26.83 -8.63 0.68
CA PRO A 379 26.83 -9.10 -0.71
C PRO A 379 25.89 -8.27 -1.57
N ILE A 380 26.38 -7.86 -2.77
CA ILE A 380 25.62 -7.06 -3.72
C ILE A 380 24.96 -7.94 -4.76
N GLU A 381 23.65 -7.74 -4.97
CA GLU A 381 22.86 -8.25 -6.07
C GLU A 381 22.43 -7.07 -6.96
N GLU A 382 22.94 -7.03 -8.19
CA GLU A 382 22.55 -6.02 -9.17
C GLU A 382 21.29 -6.50 -9.90
N LEU A 383 20.25 -5.66 -9.93
CA LEU A 383 18.98 -5.95 -10.56
C LEU A 383 18.75 -5.06 -11.78
N THR A 384 18.07 -5.57 -12.79
CA THR A 384 17.60 -4.77 -13.93
C THR A 384 16.21 -4.19 -13.67
N GLN A 385 15.80 -3.21 -14.47
CA GLN A 385 14.43 -2.70 -14.42
C GLN A 385 13.41 -3.82 -14.74
N GLU A 386 13.71 -4.69 -15.71
CA GLU A 386 12.83 -5.81 -16.06
C GLU A 386 12.62 -6.76 -14.89
N GLN A 387 13.66 -7.03 -14.10
CA GLN A 387 13.54 -7.90 -12.90
C GLN A 387 12.65 -7.29 -11.82
N ILE A 388 12.76 -5.99 -11.56
CA ILE A 388 11.96 -5.34 -10.51
C ILE A 388 10.54 -4.98 -10.95
N PHE A 389 10.30 -4.78 -12.26
CA PHE A 389 8.97 -4.48 -12.80
C PHE A 389 8.22 -5.74 -13.24
N GLY A 390 8.91 -6.81 -13.65
CA GLY A 390 8.32 -8.04 -14.17
C GLY A 390 7.89 -7.95 -15.65
N TYR A 391 8.32 -6.87 -16.36
CA TYR A 391 8.05 -6.66 -17.79
C TYR A 391 9.13 -5.82 -18.45
#